data_47e39ef958b5d8576dec3f7a96bd6354
#
_entry.id   47e39ef958b5d8576dec3f7a96bd6354
#
_cell.length_a   1.000
_cell.length_b   1.000
_cell.length_c   1.000
_cell.angle_alpha   90.00
_cell.angle_beta   90.00
_cell.angle_gamma   90.00
#
_symmetry.space_group_name_H-M   'P 1'
#
loop_
_entity.id
_entity.type
_entity.pdbx_description
1 polymer ?
#
loop_
_entity_poly.entity_id
_entity_poly.type
_entity_poly.pdbx_seq_one_letter_code
_entity_poly.pdbx_strand_id
1 'polypeptide(L)'
;MNTKVQRTAVALISVLIPGTARDPWPVLRWIAVTCLLASQALAAQAAGGITGAGSSFFDPLVQKWAASYYGKTGQQVSFHPIGSGNGIDQLKAATVSFSASDMPLKPDELRASGLIQFPVAAGGLVPVVHLDGIAPGQLRLTGALLADIYIGKITAWNDPAIKAVNPGLALPDLKIVVIHRGDRSGSTFNWTSYLCAVSAQWREQVGSGLTVKWPVGLNASSSQIVATYVKRITGAIGYVELAYTGPAPFAYATVQNKTGAFVEPSAASFKAAVETVAWGRADDFYQLVTNPPGDRAWPIPGVVFILMRTDSKHKADANAALAFFRWALNEGREEAAAENYGTPPPDLVGKIEAYWAQNLPNGQVSEVAAGGSPKSLTSMVRVNRSLPPGF
;
A
#
# COMPACT_ATOMS: atom_id res chain seq x y z
N MET A 1 1.97 -36.67 13.31
CA MET A 1 2.01 -36.09 14.68
C MET A 1 3.17 -36.70 15.41
N ASN A 2 4.16 -35.93 15.75
CA ASN A 2 5.52 -36.43 15.99
C ASN A 2 5.77 -36.77 17.45
N THR A 3 5.89 -38.05 17.77
CA THR A 3 6.14 -38.64 19.10
C THR A 3 7.48 -38.21 19.75
N LYS A 4 8.33 -37.47 19.07
CA LYS A 4 9.60 -36.92 19.58
C LYS A 4 9.43 -35.67 20.46
N VAL A 5 8.40 -34.85 20.26
CA VAL A 5 8.18 -33.60 21.02
C VAL A 5 7.63 -33.90 22.43
N GLN A 6 6.85 -34.96 22.58
CA GLN A 6 6.32 -35.34 23.90
C GLN A 6 7.37 -35.94 24.83
N ARG A 7 8.41 -36.57 24.30
CA ARG A 7 9.49 -37.17 25.17
C ARG A 7 10.45 -36.12 25.71
N THR A 8 10.64 -34.98 25.05
CA THR A 8 11.53 -33.92 25.54
C THR A 8 10.88 -33.07 26.63
N ALA A 9 9.56 -32.92 26.64
CA ALA A 9 8.86 -32.16 27.67
C ALA A 9 8.80 -32.93 29.03
N VAL A 10 8.74 -34.26 29.00
CA VAL A 10 8.71 -35.07 30.20
C VAL A 10 10.11 -35.19 30.84
N ALA A 11 11.19 -35.16 30.07
CA ALA A 11 12.57 -35.25 30.57
C ALA A 11 13.06 -33.96 31.27
N LEU A 12 12.49 -32.81 30.97
CA LEU A 12 12.86 -31.53 31.60
C LEU A 12 12.20 -31.27 32.96
N ILE A 13 11.10 -31.97 33.25
CA ILE A 13 10.37 -31.85 34.53
C ILE A 13 11.03 -32.69 35.64
N SER A 14 11.83 -33.72 35.28
CA SER A 14 12.46 -34.63 36.25
C SER A 14 13.75 -34.12 36.89
N VAL A 15 14.30 -32.97 36.44
CA VAL A 15 15.61 -32.48 36.94
C VAL A 15 15.49 -31.35 37.98
N LEU A 16 14.30 -30.86 38.29
CA LEU A 16 14.11 -29.65 39.11
C LEU A 16 13.38 -29.88 40.46
N ILE A 17 13.27 -31.12 41.00
CA ILE A 17 12.69 -31.33 42.32
C ILE A 17 13.67 -32.09 43.21
N PRO A 18 14.46 -31.40 44.07
CA PRO A 18 15.01 -32.05 45.26
C PRO A 18 13.90 -32.21 46.30
N GLY A 19 13.71 -33.44 46.75
CA GLY A 19 12.61 -33.82 47.62
C GLY A 19 12.55 -33.07 48.95
N THR A 20 11.36 -32.61 49.28
CA THR A 20 10.74 -32.71 50.63
C THR A 20 9.24 -32.49 50.43
N ALA A 21 8.46 -33.52 50.75
CA ALA A 21 7.01 -33.47 50.74
C ALA A 21 6.49 -32.57 51.88
N ARG A 22 5.93 -31.41 51.50
CA ARG A 22 4.95 -30.66 52.30
C ARG A 22 4.38 -29.53 51.45
N ASP A 23 3.18 -29.69 50.99
CA ASP A 23 2.29 -28.81 50.26
C ASP A 23 2.41 -28.82 48.70
N PRO A 24 1.49 -29.46 47.98
CA PRO A 24 1.43 -29.44 46.50
C PRO A 24 0.86 -28.12 45.92
N TRP A 25 0.32 -27.25 46.75
CA TRP A 25 -0.38 -26.01 46.34
C TRP A 25 0.47 -24.96 45.63
N PRO A 26 1.74 -24.71 46.00
CA PRO A 26 2.55 -23.75 45.25
C PRO A 26 2.91 -24.26 43.85
N VAL A 27 3.20 -25.55 43.69
CA VAL A 27 3.54 -26.12 42.36
C VAL A 27 2.34 -26.09 41.41
N LEU A 28 1.15 -26.41 41.89
CA LEU A 28 -0.10 -26.32 41.11
C LEU A 28 -0.43 -24.88 40.70
N ARG A 29 -0.15 -23.90 41.57
CA ARG A 29 -0.30 -22.48 41.21
C ARG A 29 0.65 -22.05 40.10
N TRP A 30 1.91 -22.45 40.12
CA TRP A 30 2.88 -22.15 39.06
C TRP A 30 2.53 -22.85 37.73
N ILE A 31 2.05 -24.10 37.77
CA ILE A 31 1.56 -24.80 36.58
C ILE A 31 0.32 -24.12 36.02
N ALA A 32 -0.62 -23.68 36.85
CA ALA A 32 -1.80 -22.94 36.38
C ALA A 32 -1.44 -21.57 35.74
N VAL A 33 -0.48 -20.84 36.32
CA VAL A 33 0.00 -19.56 35.77
C VAL A 33 0.76 -19.77 34.47
N THR A 34 1.61 -20.79 34.37
CA THR A 34 2.32 -21.11 33.13
C THR A 34 1.37 -21.61 32.04
N CYS A 35 0.35 -22.41 32.37
CA CYS A 35 -0.69 -22.82 31.43
C CYS A 35 -1.55 -21.63 30.97
N LEU A 36 -1.86 -20.70 31.86
CA LEU A 36 -2.62 -19.47 31.52
C LEU A 36 -1.80 -18.54 30.62
N LEU A 37 -0.52 -18.36 30.90
CA LEU A 37 0.40 -17.57 30.05
C LEU A 37 0.66 -18.24 28.71
N ALA A 38 0.79 -19.56 28.67
CA ALA A 38 0.92 -20.35 27.46
C ALA A 38 -0.37 -20.30 26.61
N SER A 39 -1.55 -20.34 27.24
CA SER A 39 -2.83 -20.22 26.52
C SER A 39 -3.05 -18.80 25.95
N GLN A 40 -2.58 -17.75 26.65
CA GLN A 40 -2.62 -16.39 26.12
C GLN A 40 -1.62 -16.19 24.97
N ALA A 41 -0.44 -16.80 25.04
CA ALA A 41 0.53 -16.79 23.96
C ALA A 41 0.04 -17.58 22.72
N LEU A 42 -0.65 -18.72 22.92
CA LEU A 42 -1.29 -19.45 21.83
C LEU A 42 -2.50 -18.69 21.24
N ALA A 43 -3.28 -17.99 22.05
CA ALA A 43 -4.39 -17.14 21.59
C ALA A 43 -3.89 -15.93 20.80
N ALA A 44 -2.75 -15.35 21.21
CA ALA A 44 -2.11 -14.25 20.45
C ALA A 44 -1.52 -14.73 19.11
N GLN A 45 -1.08 -15.98 19.02
CA GLN A 45 -0.61 -16.61 17.77
C GLN A 45 -1.74 -17.13 16.88
N ALA A 46 -2.94 -17.33 17.44
CA ALA A 46 -4.15 -17.72 16.70
C ALA A 46 -4.93 -16.52 16.13
N ALA A 47 -4.62 -15.31 16.53
CA ALA A 47 -5.04 -14.10 15.83
C ALA A 47 -4.15 -13.95 14.59
N GLY A 48 -4.49 -14.65 13.51
CA GLY A 48 -3.80 -14.57 12.22
C GLY A 48 -3.62 -13.10 11.84
N GLY A 49 -2.36 -12.66 11.68
CA GLY A 49 -2.05 -11.29 11.29
C GLY A 49 -2.62 -11.01 9.89
N ILE A 50 -3.09 -9.81 9.66
CA ILE A 50 -3.51 -9.38 8.32
C ILE A 50 -2.27 -9.35 7.43
N THR A 51 -2.26 -10.15 6.36
CA THR A 51 -1.15 -10.19 5.42
C THR A 51 -1.57 -9.64 4.07
N GLY A 52 -0.73 -8.79 3.49
CA GLY A 52 -0.93 -8.25 2.16
C GLY A 52 0.33 -8.31 1.33
N ALA A 53 0.17 -8.26 0.02
CA ALA A 53 1.29 -8.18 -0.91
C ALA A 53 0.90 -7.38 -2.16
N GLY A 54 1.88 -6.81 -2.85
CA GLY A 54 1.59 -6.12 -4.10
C GLY A 54 2.47 -4.91 -4.38
N SER A 55 1.84 -3.84 -4.80
CA SER A 55 2.51 -2.65 -5.29
C SER A 55 3.42 -1.98 -4.26
N SER A 56 4.67 -1.74 -4.64
CA SER A 56 5.58 -0.89 -3.86
C SER A 56 5.19 0.59 -3.87
N PHE A 57 4.28 1.00 -4.75
CA PHE A 57 3.64 2.32 -4.69
C PHE A 57 2.88 2.52 -3.38
N PHE A 58 2.25 1.47 -2.86
CA PHE A 58 1.46 1.51 -1.63
C PHE A 58 2.30 1.37 -0.35
N ASP A 59 3.54 0.87 -0.45
CA ASP A 59 4.36 0.48 0.70
C ASP A 59 4.55 1.60 1.75
N PRO A 60 4.95 2.84 1.41
CA PRO A 60 5.11 3.89 2.42
C PRO A 60 3.82 4.13 3.22
N LEU A 61 2.68 4.19 2.53
CA LEU A 61 1.39 4.45 3.17
C LEU A 61 0.91 3.29 4.03
N VAL A 62 0.98 2.05 3.52
CA VAL A 62 0.49 0.89 4.28
C VAL A 62 1.33 0.62 5.52
N GLN A 63 2.63 0.87 5.51
CA GLN A 63 3.49 0.77 6.70
C GLN A 63 3.06 1.79 7.77
N LYS A 64 2.74 3.01 7.35
CA LYS A 64 2.25 4.06 8.27
C LYS A 64 0.90 3.68 8.87
N TRP A 65 -0.05 3.27 8.03
CA TRP A 65 -1.35 2.80 8.47
C TRP A 65 -1.26 1.56 9.38
N ALA A 66 -0.41 0.60 9.06
CA ALA A 66 -0.18 -0.60 9.87
C ALA A 66 0.32 -0.25 11.29
N ALA A 67 1.27 0.69 11.39
CA ALA A 67 1.79 1.15 12.68
C ALA A 67 0.72 1.85 13.52
N SER A 68 -0.05 2.79 12.92
CA SER A 68 -1.13 3.50 13.61
C SER A 68 -2.26 2.56 14.03
N TYR A 69 -2.65 1.63 13.15
CA TYR A 69 -3.70 0.64 13.41
C TYR A 69 -3.30 -0.33 14.53
N TYR A 70 -2.04 -0.79 14.53
CA TYR A 70 -1.50 -1.63 15.61
C TYR A 70 -1.54 -0.90 16.96
N GLY A 71 -1.10 0.37 17.00
CA GLY A 71 -1.14 1.18 18.22
C GLY A 71 -2.55 1.34 18.79
N LYS A 72 -3.57 1.36 17.91
CA LYS A 72 -4.98 1.52 18.29
C LYS A 72 -5.67 0.22 18.68
N THR A 73 -5.37 -0.87 17.98
CA THR A 73 -6.15 -2.12 18.06
C THR A 73 -5.36 -3.33 18.58
N GLY A 74 -4.03 -3.27 18.57
CA GLY A 74 -3.14 -4.42 18.81
C GLY A 74 -3.10 -5.43 17.65
N GLN A 75 -3.84 -5.17 16.54
CA GLN A 75 -3.90 -6.06 15.38
C GLN A 75 -2.74 -5.77 14.43
N GLN A 76 -1.91 -6.77 14.15
CA GLN A 76 -0.77 -6.65 13.25
C GLN A 76 -1.18 -6.72 11.78
N VAL A 77 -0.62 -5.83 10.97
CA VAL A 77 -0.73 -5.83 9.51
C VAL A 77 0.67 -5.92 8.92
N SER A 78 0.88 -6.89 8.04
CA SER A 78 2.15 -7.09 7.32
C SER A 78 1.92 -6.91 5.81
N PHE A 79 2.81 -6.19 5.14
CA PHE A 79 2.73 -5.98 3.70
C PHE A 79 4.07 -6.27 3.02
N HIS A 80 4.01 -6.98 1.88
CA HIS A 80 5.17 -7.36 1.07
C HIS A 80 5.15 -6.63 -0.28
N PRO A 81 6.02 -5.63 -0.51
CA PRO A 81 6.05 -4.83 -1.73
C PRO A 81 6.76 -5.56 -2.90
N ILE A 82 6.13 -6.59 -3.43
CA ILE A 82 6.68 -7.50 -4.46
C ILE A 82 6.21 -7.18 -5.89
N GLY A 83 5.53 -6.04 -6.08
CA GLY A 83 4.92 -5.62 -7.34
C GLY A 83 3.47 -6.06 -7.50
N SER A 84 2.67 -5.25 -8.19
CA SER A 84 1.22 -5.45 -8.35
C SER A 84 0.87 -6.82 -8.90
N GLY A 85 1.52 -7.25 -9.97
CA GLY A 85 1.23 -8.54 -10.60
C GLY A 85 1.52 -9.73 -9.70
N ASN A 86 2.65 -9.72 -8.99
CA ASN A 86 3.01 -10.81 -8.06
C ASN A 86 2.08 -10.84 -6.84
N GLY A 87 1.64 -9.66 -6.35
CA GLY A 87 0.66 -9.58 -5.26
C GLY A 87 -0.70 -10.17 -5.67
N ILE A 88 -1.18 -9.88 -6.89
CA ILE A 88 -2.41 -10.46 -7.43
C ILE A 88 -2.29 -12.00 -7.52
N ASP A 89 -1.14 -12.51 -7.95
CA ASP A 89 -0.92 -13.97 -8.02
C ASP A 89 -0.95 -14.60 -6.63
N GLN A 90 -0.35 -13.98 -5.62
CA GLN A 90 -0.43 -14.45 -4.22
C GLN A 90 -1.85 -14.42 -3.67
N LEU A 91 -2.64 -13.39 -4.01
CA LEU A 91 -4.05 -13.31 -3.61
C LEU A 91 -4.87 -14.45 -4.25
N LYS A 92 -4.67 -14.71 -5.56
CA LYS A 92 -5.31 -15.83 -6.27
C LYS A 92 -4.92 -17.18 -5.67
N ALA A 93 -3.67 -17.33 -5.24
CA ALA A 93 -3.17 -18.52 -4.54
C ALA A 93 -3.60 -18.62 -3.06
N ALA A 94 -4.35 -17.63 -2.55
CA ALA A 94 -4.82 -17.54 -1.16
C ALA A 94 -3.69 -17.56 -0.10
N THR A 95 -2.52 -17.02 -0.43
CA THR A 95 -1.38 -16.91 0.50
C THR A 95 -1.36 -15.58 1.26
N VAL A 96 -2.19 -14.61 0.84
CA VAL A 96 -2.38 -13.30 1.49
C VAL A 96 -3.85 -12.95 1.61
N SER A 97 -4.20 -12.09 2.59
CA SER A 97 -5.56 -11.65 2.86
C SER A 97 -6.05 -10.61 1.85
N PHE A 98 -5.13 -9.78 1.34
CA PHE A 98 -5.41 -8.77 0.32
C PHE A 98 -4.21 -8.56 -0.60
N SER A 99 -4.46 -7.98 -1.77
CA SER A 99 -3.41 -7.47 -2.65
C SER A 99 -3.60 -5.99 -2.93
N ALA A 100 -2.50 -5.27 -3.12
CA ALA A 100 -2.53 -3.88 -3.58
C ALA A 100 -1.99 -3.79 -5.02
N SER A 101 -2.68 -3.04 -5.87
CA SER A 101 -2.29 -2.82 -7.26
C SER A 101 -2.57 -1.39 -7.71
N ASP A 102 -1.64 -0.79 -8.44
CA ASP A 102 -1.84 0.51 -9.11
C ASP A 102 -2.34 0.33 -10.56
N MET A 103 -2.56 -0.91 -10.97
CA MET A 103 -3.30 -1.24 -12.18
C MET A 103 -4.62 -1.90 -11.78
N PRO A 104 -5.78 -1.32 -12.10
CA PRO A 104 -7.06 -1.97 -11.86
C PRO A 104 -7.23 -3.17 -12.77
N LEU A 105 -7.86 -4.23 -12.28
CA LEU A 105 -8.31 -5.34 -13.11
C LEU A 105 -9.64 -5.00 -13.75
N LYS A 106 -9.87 -5.49 -14.97
CA LYS A 106 -11.15 -5.34 -15.64
C LYS A 106 -12.23 -6.14 -14.91
N PRO A 107 -13.52 -5.72 -14.97
CA PRO A 107 -14.62 -6.44 -14.32
C PRO A 107 -14.68 -7.92 -14.67
N ASP A 108 -14.40 -8.29 -15.93
CA ASP A 108 -14.39 -9.70 -16.38
C ASP A 108 -13.26 -10.50 -15.73
N GLU A 109 -12.08 -9.90 -15.58
CA GLU A 109 -10.92 -10.52 -14.92
C GLU A 109 -11.17 -10.73 -13.43
N LEU A 110 -11.83 -9.76 -12.76
CA LEU A 110 -12.24 -9.88 -11.35
C LEU A 110 -13.22 -11.03 -11.18
N ARG A 111 -14.29 -11.07 -11.98
CA ARG A 111 -15.29 -12.15 -11.93
C ARG A 111 -14.68 -13.52 -12.19
N ALA A 112 -13.85 -13.66 -13.24
CA ALA A 112 -13.18 -14.91 -13.58
C ALA A 112 -12.24 -15.40 -12.46
N SER A 113 -11.70 -14.49 -11.66
CA SER A 113 -10.78 -14.81 -10.56
C SER A 113 -11.44 -14.87 -9.19
N GLY A 114 -12.75 -14.60 -9.06
CA GLY A 114 -13.44 -14.51 -7.76
C GLY A 114 -12.89 -13.41 -6.87
N LEU A 115 -12.57 -12.26 -7.47
CA LEU A 115 -12.00 -11.10 -6.78
C LEU A 115 -12.94 -9.90 -6.86
N ILE A 116 -12.79 -9.00 -5.91
CA ILE A 116 -13.28 -7.63 -5.95
C ILE A 116 -12.09 -6.66 -5.89
N GLN A 117 -12.32 -5.41 -6.29
CA GLN A 117 -11.36 -4.33 -6.09
C GLN A 117 -12.06 -3.04 -5.67
N PHE A 118 -11.32 -2.17 -4.96
CA PHE A 118 -11.78 -0.84 -4.57
C PHE A 118 -10.59 0.11 -4.36
N PRO A 119 -10.74 1.41 -4.69
CA PRO A 119 -9.66 2.38 -4.50
C PRO A 119 -9.53 2.77 -3.03
N VAL A 120 -8.29 2.93 -2.54
CA VAL A 120 -8.03 3.33 -1.14
C VAL A 120 -7.16 4.57 -1.02
N ALA A 121 -6.33 4.84 -2.02
CA ALA A 121 -5.45 6.01 -2.02
C ALA A 121 -5.11 6.43 -3.45
N ALA A 122 -4.74 7.69 -3.59
CA ALA A 122 -4.18 8.23 -4.83
C ALA A 122 -2.90 8.99 -4.53
N GLY A 123 -1.90 8.79 -5.38
CA GLY A 123 -0.64 9.50 -5.34
C GLY A 123 -0.20 9.88 -6.75
N GLY A 124 1.09 10.11 -6.93
CA GLY A 124 1.64 10.41 -8.25
C GLY A 124 3.02 9.79 -8.44
N LEU A 125 3.25 9.27 -9.65
CA LEU A 125 4.58 8.91 -10.10
C LEU A 125 5.32 10.16 -10.54
N VAL A 126 6.50 10.37 -9.99
CA VAL A 126 7.32 11.55 -10.27
C VAL A 126 8.63 11.13 -10.92
N PRO A 127 9.07 11.86 -11.99
CA PRO A 127 10.42 11.69 -12.49
C PRO A 127 11.40 12.19 -11.43
N VAL A 128 12.33 11.35 -11.02
CA VAL A 128 13.39 11.68 -10.07
C VAL A 128 14.74 11.64 -10.77
N VAL A 129 15.61 12.58 -10.44
CA VAL A 129 16.91 12.73 -11.08
C VAL A 129 18.00 12.96 -10.05
N HIS A 130 19.23 12.57 -10.38
CA HIS A 130 20.43 12.93 -9.63
C HIS A 130 21.30 13.84 -10.49
N LEU A 131 21.15 15.13 -10.31
CA LEU A 131 21.92 16.17 -10.97
C LEU A 131 22.42 17.16 -9.92
N ASP A 132 23.74 17.32 -9.85
CA ASP A 132 24.34 18.26 -8.91
C ASP A 132 23.87 19.70 -9.19
N GLY A 133 23.52 20.41 -8.13
CA GLY A 133 23.03 21.80 -8.23
C GLY A 133 21.58 21.96 -8.69
N ILE A 134 20.84 20.89 -8.96
CA ILE A 134 19.42 20.93 -9.31
C ILE A 134 18.58 20.63 -8.06
N ALA A 135 17.79 21.60 -7.63
CA ALA A 135 16.87 21.42 -6.51
C ALA A 135 15.55 20.75 -6.95
N PRO A 136 14.80 20.13 -5.99
CA PRO A 136 13.46 19.59 -6.25
C PRO A 136 12.55 20.63 -6.93
N GLY A 137 11.85 20.22 -7.98
CA GLY A 137 10.93 21.08 -8.74
C GLY A 137 11.55 22.04 -9.75
N GLN A 138 12.88 22.22 -9.75
CA GLN A 138 13.56 23.13 -10.70
C GLN A 138 13.58 22.59 -12.13
N LEU A 139 13.81 21.29 -12.31
CA LEU A 139 13.85 20.68 -13.63
C LEU A 139 12.42 20.55 -14.19
N ARG A 140 12.23 21.01 -15.41
CA ARG A 140 11.00 20.91 -16.19
C ARG A 140 11.13 19.84 -17.25
N LEU A 141 10.17 18.92 -17.32
CA LEU A 141 10.11 17.91 -18.37
C LEU A 141 8.73 17.88 -19.00
N THR A 142 8.69 17.76 -20.33
CA THR A 142 7.44 17.49 -21.06
C THR A 142 7.25 15.99 -21.23
N GLY A 143 6.02 15.55 -21.51
CA GLY A 143 5.75 14.15 -21.82
C GLY A 143 6.55 13.64 -23.02
N ALA A 144 6.75 14.47 -24.05
CA ALA A 144 7.56 14.12 -25.21
C ALA A 144 9.04 13.90 -24.83
N LEU A 145 9.61 14.78 -24.00
CA LEU A 145 10.99 14.61 -23.51
C LEU A 145 11.15 13.33 -22.69
N LEU A 146 10.20 13.02 -21.80
CA LEU A 146 10.22 11.77 -21.03
C LEU A 146 10.19 10.56 -21.96
N ALA A 147 9.31 10.56 -22.97
CA ALA A 147 9.26 9.48 -23.95
C ALA A 147 10.57 9.34 -24.74
N ASP A 148 11.15 10.46 -25.22
CA ASP A 148 12.40 10.47 -25.98
C ASP A 148 13.60 10.03 -25.14
N ILE A 149 13.63 10.33 -23.82
CA ILE A 149 14.66 9.82 -22.88
C ILE A 149 14.51 8.33 -22.70
N TYR A 150 13.30 7.83 -22.40
CA TYR A 150 13.08 6.41 -22.10
C TYR A 150 13.16 5.51 -23.34
N ILE A 151 13.04 6.08 -24.55
CA ILE A 151 13.28 5.36 -25.81
C ILE A 151 14.76 5.38 -26.21
N GLY A 152 15.58 6.22 -25.54
CA GLY A 152 17.01 6.36 -25.81
C GLY A 152 17.36 7.33 -26.94
N LYS A 153 16.44 8.19 -27.35
CA LYS A 153 16.66 9.22 -28.38
C LYS A 153 17.38 10.44 -27.79
N ILE A 154 17.05 10.83 -26.56
CA ILE A 154 17.77 11.85 -25.80
C ILE A 154 18.65 11.12 -24.78
N THR A 155 19.97 11.35 -24.85
CA THR A 155 20.97 10.61 -24.08
C THR A 155 21.84 11.48 -23.17
N ALA A 156 21.72 12.81 -23.24
CA ALA A 156 22.50 13.74 -22.43
C ALA A 156 21.60 14.83 -21.82
N TRP A 157 21.94 15.26 -20.59
CA TRP A 157 21.16 16.27 -19.89
C TRP A 157 21.23 17.66 -20.52
N ASN A 158 22.33 17.98 -21.20
CA ASN A 158 22.50 19.24 -21.93
C ASN A 158 21.90 19.25 -23.33
N ASP A 159 21.05 18.24 -23.68
CA ASP A 159 20.35 18.20 -24.97
C ASP A 159 19.58 19.49 -25.21
N PRO A 160 19.66 20.07 -26.45
CA PRO A 160 18.93 21.29 -26.79
C PRO A 160 17.43 21.29 -26.51
N ALA A 161 16.77 20.11 -26.63
CA ALA A 161 15.35 19.99 -26.37
C ALA A 161 15.03 20.11 -24.86
N ILE A 162 15.92 19.59 -23.98
CA ILE A 162 15.76 19.76 -22.53
C ILE A 162 16.06 21.22 -22.15
N LYS A 163 17.13 21.82 -22.70
CA LYS A 163 17.46 23.23 -22.45
C LYS A 163 16.35 24.20 -22.87
N ALA A 164 15.66 23.92 -23.96
CA ALA A 164 14.58 24.79 -24.47
C ALA A 164 13.44 25.01 -23.48
N VAL A 165 13.12 23.99 -22.64
CA VAL A 165 12.06 24.09 -21.62
C VAL A 165 12.61 24.46 -20.22
N ASN A 166 13.93 24.61 -20.10
CA ASN A 166 14.65 24.96 -18.87
C ASN A 166 15.55 26.19 -19.05
N PRO A 167 15.01 27.34 -19.52
CA PRO A 167 15.84 28.52 -19.75
C PRO A 167 16.48 28.99 -18.43
N GLY A 168 17.79 29.23 -18.48
CA GLY A 168 18.57 29.67 -17.31
C GLY A 168 19.01 28.57 -16.34
N LEU A 169 18.58 27.31 -16.53
CA LEU A 169 19.07 26.20 -15.73
C LEU A 169 20.37 25.66 -16.32
N ALA A 170 21.45 25.61 -15.50
CA ALA A 170 22.73 25.07 -15.91
C ALA A 170 22.67 23.53 -15.96
N LEU A 171 22.33 22.99 -17.11
CA LEU A 171 22.29 21.54 -17.33
C LEU A 171 23.68 21.02 -17.73
N PRO A 172 24.21 20.00 -17.01
CA PRO A 172 25.56 19.50 -17.24
C PRO A 172 25.67 18.71 -18.57
N ASP A 173 26.86 18.68 -19.14
CA ASP A 173 27.22 17.74 -20.20
C ASP A 173 27.46 16.35 -19.57
N LEU A 174 26.35 15.65 -19.30
CA LEU A 174 26.35 14.40 -18.56
C LEU A 174 25.35 13.42 -19.22
N LYS A 175 25.78 12.18 -19.38
CA LYS A 175 24.95 11.12 -19.94
C LYS A 175 23.74 10.84 -19.03
N ILE A 176 22.58 10.66 -19.62
CA ILE A 176 21.38 10.19 -18.93
C ILE A 176 21.46 8.70 -18.70
N VAL A 177 21.29 8.26 -17.44
CA VAL A 177 21.17 6.87 -17.06
C VAL A 177 19.73 6.58 -16.64
N VAL A 178 18.97 5.90 -17.48
CA VAL A 178 17.57 5.55 -17.21
C VAL A 178 17.52 4.40 -16.20
N ILE A 179 16.72 4.56 -15.16
CA ILE A 179 16.39 3.50 -14.19
C ILE A 179 14.90 3.19 -14.31
N HIS A 180 14.58 1.92 -14.49
CA HIS A 180 13.19 1.49 -14.63
C HIS A 180 12.90 0.21 -13.83
N ARG A 181 11.63 -0.11 -13.65
CA ARG A 181 11.21 -1.34 -12.96
C ARG A 181 11.41 -2.55 -13.87
N GLY A 182 11.89 -3.62 -13.29
CA GLY A 182 12.08 -4.92 -13.96
C GLY A 182 11.14 -6.01 -13.46
N ASP A 183 10.34 -5.73 -12.42
CA ASP A 183 9.29 -6.61 -11.89
C ASP A 183 7.92 -6.32 -12.53
N ARG A 184 6.89 -7.11 -12.18
CA ARG A 184 5.49 -6.90 -12.64
C ARG A 184 4.84 -5.74 -11.87
N SER A 185 5.18 -4.51 -12.26
CA SER A 185 4.91 -3.27 -11.53
C SER A 185 3.70 -2.51 -12.05
N GLY A 186 2.76 -2.16 -11.15
CA GLY A 186 1.68 -1.24 -11.45
C GLY A 186 2.19 0.18 -11.75
N SER A 187 3.28 0.61 -11.08
CA SER A 187 3.94 1.89 -11.39
C SER A 187 4.49 1.91 -12.82
N THR A 188 5.04 0.78 -13.31
CA THR A 188 5.41 0.62 -14.73
C THR A 188 4.19 0.77 -15.63
N PHE A 189 3.06 0.15 -15.28
CA PHE A 189 1.82 0.28 -16.06
C PHE A 189 1.38 1.74 -16.16
N ASN A 190 1.31 2.48 -15.06
CA ASN A 190 0.91 3.90 -15.07
C ASN A 190 1.91 4.76 -15.85
N TRP A 191 3.22 4.57 -15.64
CA TRP A 191 4.27 5.28 -16.35
C TRP A 191 4.20 5.06 -17.87
N THR A 192 4.14 3.80 -18.29
CA THR A 192 4.10 3.44 -19.71
C THR A 192 2.78 3.80 -20.37
N SER A 193 1.66 3.76 -19.65
CA SER A 193 0.37 4.29 -20.11
C SER A 193 0.44 5.79 -20.38
N TYR A 194 1.11 6.56 -19.50
CA TYR A 194 1.35 7.98 -19.73
C TYR A 194 2.24 8.20 -20.96
N LEU A 195 3.34 7.48 -21.11
CA LEU A 195 4.22 7.58 -22.28
C LEU A 195 3.47 7.24 -23.59
N CYS A 196 2.56 6.27 -23.56
CA CYS A 196 1.66 5.98 -24.69
C CYS A 196 0.70 7.13 -25.01
N ALA A 197 0.22 7.85 -24.00
CA ALA A 197 -0.69 8.96 -24.18
C ALA A 197 -0.02 10.20 -24.82
N VAL A 198 1.29 10.39 -24.57
CA VAL A 198 2.04 11.58 -24.99
C VAL A 198 3.00 11.35 -26.17
N SER A 199 3.23 10.10 -26.59
CA SER A 199 4.13 9.74 -27.69
C SER A 199 3.56 8.58 -28.52
N ALA A 200 3.29 8.88 -29.80
CA ALA A 200 2.90 7.84 -30.76
C ALA A 200 4.03 6.83 -30.97
N GLN A 201 5.28 7.30 -31.05
CA GLN A 201 6.46 6.43 -31.20
C GLN A 201 6.58 5.43 -30.03
N TRP A 202 6.42 5.90 -28.79
CA TRP A 202 6.43 5.00 -27.63
C TRP A 202 5.31 3.95 -27.71
N ARG A 203 4.09 4.40 -28.02
CA ARG A 203 2.92 3.52 -28.12
C ARG A 203 3.08 2.39 -29.14
N GLU A 204 3.70 2.71 -30.28
CA GLU A 204 3.92 1.75 -31.38
C GLU A 204 5.08 0.81 -31.09
N GLN A 205 6.18 1.30 -30.50
CA GLN A 205 7.40 0.51 -30.32
C GLN A 205 7.46 -0.26 -29.02
N VAL A 206 6.84 0.24 -27.94
CA VAL A 206 6.97 -0.30 -26.58
C VAL A 206 5.61 -0.69 -25.99
N GLY A 207 4.61 0.20 -26.08
CA GLY A 207 3.31 0.01 -25.48
C GLY A 207 3.28 0.24 -23.98
N SER A 208 2.25 -0.30 -23.31
CA SER A 208 2.05 -0.19 -21.87
C SER A 208 1.74 -1.55 -21.23
N GLY A 209 2.14 -1.74 -19.97
CA GLY A 209 1.88 -2.97 -19.22
C GLY A 209 2.56 -3.00 -17.86
N LEU A 210 2.28 -4.03 -17.07
CA LEU A 210 3.00 -4.29 -15.81
C LEU A 210 4.50 -4.54 -16.05
N THR A 211 4.82 -5.05 -17.25
CA THR A 211 6.17 -5.22 -17.79
C THR A 211 6.16 -4.83 -19.25
N VAL A 212 7.22 -4.20 -19.71
CA VAL A 212 7.46 -3.88 -21.13
C VAL A 212 8.89 -4.25 -21.51
N LYS A 213 9.16 -4.34 -22.79
CA LYS A 213 10.54 -4.47 -23.29
C LYS A 213 11.19 -3.08 -23.31
N TRP A 214 11.87 -2.72 -22.23
CA TRP A 214 12.53 -1.43 -22.12
C TRP A 214 13.62 -1.26 -23.18
N PRO A 215 13.62 -0.15 -23.94
CA PRO A 215 14.64 0.10 -24.95
C PRO A 215 16.03 0.37 -24.36
N VAL A 216 16.07 1.06 -23.21
CA VAL A 216 17.30 1.47 -22.53
C VAL A 216 17.10 1.42 -21.02
N GLY A 217 18.21 1.39 -20.25
CA GLY A 217 18.19 1.59 -18.82
C GLY A 217 18.60 0.36 -18.01
N LEU A 218 18.56 0.54 -16.68
CA LEU A 218 18.87 -0.46 -15.67
C LEU A 218 17.61 -0.90 -14.94
N ASN A 219 17.51 -2.20 -14.70
CA ASN A 219 16.38 -2.81 -13.97
C ASN A 219 16.49 -2.58 -12.46
N ALA A 220 15.37 -2.25 -11.84
CA ALA A 220 15.19 -2.21 -10.38
C ALA A 220 13.96 -3.02 -9.98
N SER A 221 14.02 -3.74 -8.86
CA SER A 221 12.97 -4.68 -8.44
C SER A 221 11.83 -4.06 -7.62
N SER A 222 11.95 -2.78 -7.24
CA SER A 222 10.92 -2.02 -6.49
C SER A 222 11.14 -0.53 -6.64
N SER A 223 10.15 0.31 -6.26
CA SER A 223 10.29 1.77 -6.21
C SER A 223 11.45 2.20 -5.29
N GLN A 224 11.61 1.54 -4.15
CA GLN A 224 12.73 1.81 -3.24
C GLN A 224 14.10 1.57 -3.90
N ILE A 225 14.23 0.53 -4.72
CA ILE A 225 15.49 0.23 -5.44
C ILE A 225 15.70 1.24 -6.58
N VAL A 226 14.64 1.69 -7.29
CA VAL A 226 14.75 2.82 -8.25
C VAL A 226 15.30 4.04 -7.53
N ALA A 227 14.70 4.46 -6.42
CA ALA A 227 15.16 5.60 -5.64
C ALA A 227 16.62 5.43 -5.18
N THR A 228 17.00 4.23 -4.76
CA THR A 228 18.37 3.91 -4.34
C THR A 228 19.38 4.06 -5.50
N TYR A 229 19.04 3.58 -6.69
CA TYR A 229 19.92 3.69 -7.86
C TYR A 229 20.03 5.14 -8.32
N VAL A 230 18.91 5.87 -8.39
CA VAL A 230 18.95 7.29 -8.74
C VAL A 230 19.81 8.08 -7.74
N LYS A 231 19.70 7.82 -6.43
CA LYS A 231 20.54 8.47 -5.42
C LYS A 231 22.04 8.21 -5.59
N ARG A 232 22.42 7.07 -6.14
CA ARG A 232 23.83 6.63 -6.24
C ARG A 232 24.48 6.92 -7.59
N ILE A 233 23.69 7.13 -8.64
CA ILE A 233 24.20 7.25 -10.00
C ILE A 233 23.97 8.70 -10.48
N THR A 234 25.02 9.50 -10.51
CA THR A 234 24.97 10.86 -11.07
C THR A 234 24.54 10.80 -12.54
N GLY A 235 23.60 11.65 -12.93
CA GLY A 235 22.98 11.63 -14.27
C GLY A 235 21.83 10.66 -14.41
N ALA A 236 21.45 9.92 -13.33
CA ALA A 236 20.30 9.02 -13.39
C ALA A 236 18.96 9.76 -13.46
N ILE A 237 18.01 9.13 -14.14
CA ILE A 237 16.58 9.43 -14.11
C ILE A 237 15.80 8.14 -13.82
N GLY A 238 14.82 8.22 -12.93
CA GLY A 238 13.88 7.13 -12.65
C GLY A 238 12.48 7.66 -12.42
N TYR A 239 11.52 6.78 -12.11
CA TYR A 239 10.17 7.15 -11.68
C TYR A 239 9.83 6.41 -10.39
N VAL A 240 9.33 7.16 -9.42
CA VAL A 240 8.89 6.65 -8.12
C VAL A 240 7.69 7.47 -7.63
N GLU A 241 7.06 7.01 -6.59
CA GLU A 241 6.06 7.77 -5.83
C GLU A 241 6.71 8.93 -5.08
N LEU A 242 6.01 10.05 -4.93
CA LEU A 242 6.52 11.24 -4.25
C LEU A 242 7.02 10.92 -2.82
N ALA A 243 6.41 9.96 -2.14
CA ALA A 243 6.82 9.51 -0.80
C ALA A 243 8.27 8.98 -0.73
N TYR A 244 8.82 8.49 -1.86
CA TYR A 244 10.23 8.02 -1.91
C TYR A 244 11.24 9.14 -2.16
N THR A 245 10.78 10.36 -2.40
CA THR A 245 11.66 11.48 -2.76
C THR A 245 12.39 12.10 -1.57
N GLY A 246 12.23 11.69 -0.35
CA GLY A 246 12.88 12.17 0.89
C GLY A 246 14.08 13.12 0.73
N PRO A 247 14.75 13.56 1.77
CA PRO A 247 15.78 14.60 1.66
C PRO A 247 16.94 14.18 0.74
N ALA A 248 17.54 15.19 0.09
CA ALA A 248 18.62 15.09 -0.90
C ALA A 248 19.56 13.85 -0.79
N PRO A 249 20.16 13.34 -1.89
CA PRO A 249 20.69 14.17 -2.98
C PRO A 249 19.90 14.12 -4.30
N PHE A 250 18.68 13.63 -4.37
CA PHE A 250 18.00 13.65 -5.66
C PHE A 250 16.81 14.60 -5.68
N ALA A 251 16.52 15.12 -6.87
CA ALA A 251 15.44 16.04 -7.12
C ALA A 251 14.34 15.37 -7.91
N TYR A 252 13.09 15.81 -7.72
CA TYR A 252 12.01 15.50 -8.63
C TYR A 252 11.86 16.62 -9.67
N ALA A 253 11.36 16.26 -10.86
CA ALA A 253 11.06 17.22 -11.91
C ALA A 253 9.56 17.61 -11.88
N THR A 254 9.25 18.85 -12.29
CA THR A 254 7.90 19.24 -12.70
C THR A 254 7.60 18.69 -14.09
N VAL A 255 6.35 18.29 -14.32
CA VAL A 255 5.93 17.71 -15.59
C VAL A 255 4.84 18.56 -16.22
N GLN A 256 4.99 18.80 -17.53
CA GLN A 256 3.96 19.50 -18.28
C GLN A 256 2.71 18.63 -18.43
N ASN A 257 1.57 19.15 -18.00
CA ASN A 257 0.30 18.48 -18.12
C ASN A 257 -0.39 18.72 -19.48
N LYS A 258 -1.57 18.15 -19.65
CA LYS A 258 -2.34 18.22 -20.89
C LYS A 258 -2.74 19.65 -21.32
N THR A 259 -2.83 20.59 -20.38
CA THR A 259 -3.15 22.00 -20.66
C THR A 259 -1.92 22.86 -20.96
N GLY A 260 -0.71 22.27 -20.87
CA GLY A 260 0.56 22.96 -21.11
C GLY A 260 1.21 23.56 -19.85
N ALA A 261 0.55 23.46 -18.70
CA ALA A 261 1.11 23.94 -17.43
C ALA A 261 2.16 22.95 -16.87
N PHE A 262 3.29 23.48 -16.38
CA PHE A 262 4.23 22.67 -15.59
C PHE A 262 3.71 22.57 -14.16
N VAL A 263 3.33 21.35 -13.78
CA VAL A 263 2.72 21.06 -12.49
C VAL A 263 3.78 20.51 -11.54
N GLU A 264 3.74 20.96 -10.29
CA GLU A 264 4.53 20.39 -9.20
C GLU A 264 3.79 19.18 -8.58
N PRO A 265 4.50 18.06 -8.33
CA PRO A 265 3.88 16.92 -7.68
C PRO A 265 3.52 17.24 -6.23
N SER A 266 2.28 17.00 -5.87
CA SER A 266 1.76 17.25 -4.51
C SER A 266 0.46 16.48 -4.30
N ALA A 267 0.06 16.25 -3.05
CA ALA A 267 -1.24 15.67 -2.74
C ALA A 267 -2.40 16.44 -3.40
N ALA A 268 -2.29 17.77 -3.50
CA ALA A 268 -3.30 18.61 -4.15
C ALA A 268 -3.38 18.37 -5.67
N SER A 269 -2.23 18.26 -6.36
CA SER A 269 -2.20 17.99 -7.81
C SER A 269 -2.61 16.55 -8.15
N PHE A 270 -2.33 15.58 -7.27
CA PHE A 270 -2.79 14.21 -7.41
C PHE A 270 -4.30 14.11 -7.21
N LYS A 271 -4.83 14.79 -6.18
CA LYS A 271 -6.29 14.91 -5.95
C LYS A 271 -6.98 15.52 -7.17
N ALA A 272 -6.48 16.64 -7.68
CA ALA A 272 -7.03 17.30 -8.87
C ALA A 272 -7.06 16.36 -10.09
N ALA A 273 -6.07 15.48 -10.24
CA ALA A 273 -6.02 14.49 -11.30
C ALA A 273 -7.11 13.41 -11.17
N VAL A 274 -7.30 12.83 -9.98
CA VAL A 274 -8.26 11.73 -9.79
C VAL A 274 -9.71 12.19 -9.68
N GLU A 275 -9.95 13.46 -9.41
CA GLU A 275 -11.28 14.09 -9.43
C GLU A 275 -11.83 14.30 -10.84
N THR A 276 -11.00 14.16 -11.89
CA THR A 276 -11.44 14.28 -13.28
C THR A 276 -12.29 13.12 -13.79
N VAL A 277 -12.35 12.02 -13.04
CA VAL A 277 -13.11 10.81 -13.40
C VAL A 277 -14.24 10.54 -12.42
N ALA A 278 -15.34 9.99 -12.94
CA ALA A 278 -16.46 9.56 -12.11
C ALA A 278 -16.22 8.15 -11.56
N TRP A 279 -16.10 8.04 -10.24
CA TRP A 279 -15.94 6.75 -9.55
C TRP A 279 -17.30 6.06 -9.37
N GLY A 280 -17.47 4.89 -9.97
CA GLY A 280 -18.70 4.12 -9.95
C GLY A 280 -18.50 2.66 -9.55
N ARG A 281 -19.55 2.06 -8.91
CA ARG A 281 -19.57 0.64 -8.52
C ARG A 281 -19.90 -0.29 -9.68
N ALA A 282 -20.58 0.21 -10.71
CA ALA A 282 -21.09 -0.60 -11.82
C ALA A 282 -19.99 -1.34 -12.58
N ASP A 283 -18.77 -0.73 -12.64
CA ASP A 283 -17.61 -1.29 -13.31
C ASP A 283 -16.52 -1.68 -12.31
N ASP A 284 -16.89 -2.11 -11.10
CA ASP A 284 -15.96 -2.52 -10.05
C ASP A 284 -14.87 -1.47 -9.78
N PHE A 285 -15.22 -0.18 -9.83
CA PHE A 285 -14.31 0.98 -9.73
C PHE A 285 -13.20 0.98 -10.80
N TYR A 286 -13.35 0.29 -11.91
CA TYR A 286 -12.36 0.28 -12.98
C TYR A 286 -12.21 1.67 -13.60
N GLN A 287 -11.09 2.34 -13.32
CA GLN A 287 -10.76 3.65 -13.88
C GLN A 287 -9.26 3.72 -14.18
N LEU A 288 -8.93 4.20 -15.36
CA LEU A 288 -7.56 4.50 -15.77
C LEU A 288 -7.40 6.02 -15.83
N VAL A 289 -6.70 6.60 -14.87
CA VAL A 289 -6.44 8.03 -14.82
C VAL A 289 -5.05 8.27 -15.39
N THR A 290 -4.98 8.71 -16.65
CA THR A 290 -3.73 8.93 -17.38
C THR A 290 -3.81 10.23 -18.12
N ASN A 291 -2.83 11.13 -17.94
CA ASN A 291 -2.77 12.45 -18.56
C ASN A 291 -4.12 13.18 -18.50
N PRO A 292 -4.72 13.34 -17.31
CA PRO A 292 -6.05 13.92 -17.15
C PRO A 292 -6.08 15.40 -17.53
N PRO A 293 -7.26 15.96 -17.88
CA PRO A 293 -7.42 17.39 -18.09
C PRO A 293 -7.33 18.17 -16.78
N GLY A 294 -7.11 19.48 -16.88
CA GLY A 294 -7.11 20.43 -15.75
C GLY A 294 -5.75 21.04 -15.46
N ASP A 295 -5.73 22.35 -15.22
CA ASP A 295 -4.49 23.14 -15.12
C ASP A 295 -3.60 22.73 -13.95
N ARG A 296 -4.21 22.18 -12.88
CA ARG A 296 -3.50 21.73 -11.68
C ARG A 296 -3.37 20.21 -11.58
N ALA A 297 -3.93 19.47 -12.56
CA ALA A 297 -3.89 18.02 -12.52
C ALA A 297 -2.49 17.50 -12.81
N TRP A 298 -1.96 16.65 -11.93
CA TRP A 298 -0.71 15.93 -12.16
C TRP A 298 -0.90 14.94 -13.32
N PRO A 299 0.01 14.90 -14.30
CA PRO A 299 -0.21 14.09 -15.52
C PRO A 299 -0.02 12.58 -15.33
N ILE A 300 0.67 12.16 -14.26
CA ILE A 300 0.99 10.75 -14.02
C ILE A 300 0.48 10.30 -12.63
N PRO A 301 -0.84 10.40 -12.38
CA PRO A 301 -1.40 9.95 -11.12
C PRO A 301 -1.36 8.42 -11.03
N GLY A 302 -1.29 7.90 -9.81
CA GLY A 302 -1.46 6.50 -9.50
C GLY A 302 -2.57 6.32 -8.48
N VAL A 303 -3.46 5.38 -8.72
CA VAL A 303 -4.52 5.00 -7.78
C VAL A 303 -4.23 3.62 -7.25
N VAL A 304 -4.21 3.47 -5.94
CA VAL A 304 -4.05 2.17 -5.28
C VAL A 304 -5.40 1.51 -5.15
N PHE A 305 -5.55 0.36 -5.78
CA PHE A 305 -6.68 -0.54 -5.63
C PHE A 305 -6.30 -1.68 -4.68
N ILE A 306 -7.15 -1.93 -3.71
CA ILE A 306 -7.07 -3.15 -2.91
C ILE A 306 -7.94 -4.20 -3.57
N LEU A 307 -7.38 -5.39 -3.70
CA LEU A 307 -8.09 -6.56 -4.20
C LEU A 307 -8.29 -7.55 -3.06
N MET A 308 -9.48 -8.15 -3.01
CA MET A 308 -9.85 -9.17 -2.01
C MET A 308 -10.63 -10.29 -2.67
N ARG A 309 -10.61 -11.48 -2.06
CA ARG A 309 -11.34 -12.66 -2.55
C ARG A 309 -12.79 -12.61 -2.08
N THR A 310 -13.69 -13.07 -2.95
CA THR A 310 -15.14 -13.16 -2.64
C THR A 310 -15.52 -14.47 -1.94
N ASP A 311 -14.61 -15.46 -1.90
CA ASP A 311 -14.91 -16.77 -1.30
C ASP A 311 -14.91 -16.72 0.23
N SER A 312 -15.69 -17.62 0.82
CA SER A 312 -15.89 -17.69 2.28
C SER A 312 -14.85 -18.54 3.01
N LYS A 313 -13.87 -19.12 2.32
CA LYS A 313 -12.93 -20.09 2.92
C LYS A 313 -11.97 -19.43 3.92
N HIS A 314 -11.71 -18.14 3.78
CA HIS A 314 -10.79 -17.36 4.63
C HIS A 314 -11.50 -16.15 5.27
N LYS A 315 -12.73 -16.37 5.78
CA LYS A 315 -13.59 -15.29 6.33
C LYS A 315 -12.94 -14.45 7.43
N ALA A 316 -12.20 -15.07 8.33
CA ALA A 316 -11.58 -14.37 9.46
C ALA A 316 -10.54 -13.35 8.99
N ASP A 317 -9.67 -13.75 8.04
CA ASP A 317 -8.62 -12.91 7.49
C ASP A 317 -9.20 -11.79 6.63
N ALA A 318 -10.23 -12.09 5.84
CA ALA A 318 -10.95 -11.10 5.03
C ALA A 318 -11.64 -10.04 5.90
N ASN A 319 -12.29 -10.44 6.99
CA ASN A 319 -12.93 -9.52 7.93
C ASN A 319 -11.93 -8.62 8.63
N ALA A 320 -10.79 -9.17 9.07
CA ALA A 320 -9.73 -8.39 9.69
C ALA A 320 -9.15 -7.36 8.70
N ALA A 321 -8.93 -7.75 7.44
CA ALA A 321 -8.50 -6.84 6.40
C ALA A 321 -9.54 -5.75 6.09
N LEU A 322 -10.84 -6.08 6.05
CA LEU A 322 -11.91 -5.09 5.88
C LEU A 322 -11.96 -4.10 7.04
N ALA A 323 -11.80 -4.56 8.28
CA ALA A 323 -11.76 -3.69 9.46
C ALA A 323 -10.58 -2.72 9.38
N PHE A 324 -9.40 -3.19 8.94
CA PHE A 324 -8.24 -2.35 8.69
C PHE A 324 -8.53 -1.28 7.62
N PHE A 325 -9.05 -1.66 6.45
CA PHE A 325 -9.34 -0.70 5.39
C PHE A 325 -10.47 0.26 5.74
N ARG A 326 -11.47 -0.18 6.50
CA ARG A 326 -12.51 0.73 7.02
C ARG A 326 -11.90 1.78 7.93
N TRP A 327 -11.05 1.39 8.86
CA TRP A 327 -10.32 2.33 9.71
C TRP A 327 -9.43 3.26 8.85
N ALA A 328 -8.67 2.73 7.91
CA ALA A 328 -7.78 3.51 7.04
C ALA A 328 -8.53 4.58 6.23
N LEU A 329 -9.69 4.24 5.66
CA LEU A 329 -10.50 5.16 4.85
C LEU A 329 -11.20 6.25 5.69
N ASN A 330 -11.54 5.97 6.95
CA ASN A 330 -12.28 6.90 7.81
C ASN A 330 -11.34 7.70 8.74
N GLU A 331 -10.33 7.07 9.32
CA GLU A 331 -9.47 7.64 10.35
C GLU A 331 -7.99 7.82 9.90
N GLY A 332 -7.52 7.04 8.92
CA GLY A 332 -6.12 7.07 8.44
C GLY A 332 -5.81 8.17 7.42
N ARG A 333 -6.60 9.24 7.37
CA ARG A 333 -6.46 10.32 6.37
C ARG A 333 -5.25 11.21 6.62
N GLU A 334 -4.95 11.48 7.88
CA GLU A 334 -3.81 12.31 8.27
C GLU A 334 -2.49 11.63 7.95
N GLU A 335 -2.40 10.31 8.22
CA GLU A 335 -1.26 9.49 7.85
C GLU A 335 -1.04 9.46 6.33
N ALA A 336 -2.13 9.36 5.56
CA ALA A 336 -2.04 9.39 4.11
C ALA A 336 -1.52 10.75 3.60
N ALA A 337 -2.04 11.84 4.13
CA ALA A 337 -1.60 13.19 3.77
C ALA A 337 -0.12 13.43 4.12
N ALA A 338 0.35 12.91 5.27
CA ALA A 338 1.74 13.00 5.70
C ALA A 338 2.70 12.28 4.72
N GLU A 339 2.24 11.22 4.07
CA GLU A 339 2.99 10.48 3.05
C GLU A 339 2.67 10.96 1.61
N ASN A 340 2.04 12.12 1.44
CA ASN A 340 1.65 12.71 0.15
C ASN A 340 0.64 11.88 -0.65
N TYR A 341 -0.23 11.12 0.02
CA TYR A 341 -1.36 10.44 -0.63
C TYR A 341 -2.68 11.16 -0.32
N GLY A 342 -3.55 11.21 -1.32
CA GLY A 342 -4.96 11.53 -1.15
C GLY A 342 -5.76 10.28 -0.83
N THR A 343 -6.78 10.40 0.01
CA THR A 343 -7.75 9.32 0.28
C THR A 343 -9.08 9.60 -0.41
N PRO A 344 -9.91 8.57 -0.67
CA PRO A 344 -11.26 8.74 -1.21
C PRO A 344 -12.08 9.73 -0.38
N PRO A 345 -12.88 10.62 -1.01
CA PRO A 345 -13.81 11.49 -0.28
C PRO A 345 -14.94 10.68 0.38
N PRO A 346 -15.66 11.24 1.38
CA PRO A 346 -16.65 10.49 2.16
C PRO A 346 -17.76 9.82 1.34
N ASP A 347 -18.24 10.45 0.28
CA ASP A 347 -19.25 9.88 -0.62
C ASP A 347 -18.71 8.68 -1.43
N LEU A 348 -17.42 8.68 -1.80
CA LEU A 348 -16.77 7.53 -2.42
C LEU A 348 -16.53 6.41 -1.39
N VAL A 349 -16.17 6.74 -0.15
CA VAL A 349 -16.07 5.76 0.94
C VAL A 349 -17.39 5.06 1.16
N GLY A 350 -18.52 5.79 1.21
CA GLY A 350 -19.85 5.20 1.31
C GLY A 350 -20.18 4.24 0.15
N LYS A 351 -19.77 4.57 -1.09
CA LYS A 351 -19.92 3.67 -2.24
C LYS A 351 -19.05 2.41 -2.11
N ILE A 352 -17.84 2.54 -1.59
CA ILE A 352 -16.93 1.41 -1.35
C ILE A 352 -17.53 0.48 -0.28
N GLU A 353 -18.00 1.00 0.84
CA GLU A 353 -18.60 0.20 1.91
C GLU A 353 -19.88 -0.51 1.45
N ALA A 354 -20.73 0.17 0.67
CA ALA A 354 -21.88 -0.46 0.06
C ALA A 354 -21.51 -1.57 -0.94
N TYR A 355 -20.40 -1.43 -1.66
CA TYR A 355 -19.87 -2.45 -2.56
C TYR A 355 -19.36 -3.67 -1.78
N TRP A 356 -18.67 -3.47 -0.65
CA TRP A 356 -18.27 -4.58 0.23
C TRP A 356 -19.48 -5.37 0.74
N ALA A 357 -20.52 -4.66 1.20
CA ALA A 357 -21.75 -5.28 1.71
C ALA A 357 -22.46 -6.18 0.67
N GLN A 358 -22.32 -5.86 -0.62
CA GLN A 358 -22.93 -6.62 -1.71
C GLN A 358 -22.08 -7.81 -2.17
N ASN A 359 -20.75 -7.69 -2.12
CA ASN A 359 -19.85 -8.61 -2.80
C ASN A 359 -19.01 -9.49 -1.86
N LEU A 360 -18.98 -9.16 -0.57
CA LEU A 360 -18.24 -9.95 0.43
C LEU A 360 -19.20 -10.60 1.43
N PRO A 361 -18.97 -11.85 1.85
CA PRO A 361 -19.87 -12.61 2.73
C PRO A 361 -20.21 -11.92 4.06
N ASN A 362 -19.35 -11.02 4.53
CA ASN A 362 -19.51 -10.25 5.77
C ASN A 362 -19.21 -8.75 5.55
N GLY A 363 -19.49 -8.23 4.36
CA GLY A 363 -19.30 -6.82 4.03
C GLY A 363 -20.09 -5.86 4.95
N GLN A 364 -21.13 -6.35 5.64
CA GLN A 364 -21.81 -5.67 6.74
C GLN A 364 -21.10 -5.98 8.07
N VAL A 365 -19.87 -5.53 8.24
CA VAL A 365 -19.22 -5.61 9.57
C VAL A 365 -19.88 -4.58 10.46
N SER A 366 -20.68 -5.05 11.43
CA SER A 366 -21.11 -4.25 12.57
C SER A 366 -19.87 -3.63 13.21
N GLU A 367 -19.96 -2.38 13.66
CA GLU A 367 -18.93 -1.72 14.44
C GLU A 367 -18.41 -2.68 15.51
N VAL A 368 -17.17 -3.13 15.36
CA VAL A 368 -16.47 -3.77 16.47
C VAL A 368 -16.33 -2.68 17.51
N ALA A 369 -17.05 -2.82 18.61
CA ALA A 369 -17.07 -1.88 19.71
C ALA A 369 -15.63 -1.48 20.07
N ALA A 370 -15.28 -0.25 19.77
CA ALA A 370 -14.06 0.37 20.23
C ALA A 370 -14.09 0.36 21.76
N GLY A 371 -13.13 -0.35 22.38
CA GLY A 371 -12.78 -0.16 23.78
C GLY A 371 -13.78 -0.63 24.80
N GLY A 372 -13.79 -1.91 25.11
CA GLY A 372 -14.20 -2.41 26.42
C GLY A 372 -13.18 -1.95 27.46
N SER A 373 -13.34 -0.76 28.04
CA SER A 373 -12.77 -0.44 29.35
C SER A 373 -13.24 -1.52 30.32
N PRO A 374 -12.40 -2.03 31.23
CA PRO A 374 -12.84 -2.98 32.25
C PRO A 374 -13.88 -2.29 33.13
N LYS A 375 -15.14 -2.67 32.96
CA LYS A 375 -16.19 -2.28 33.90
C LYS A 375 -15.81 -2.79 35.27
N SER A 376 -15.60 -1.86 36.19
CA SER A 376 -15.41 -2.06 37.61
C SER A 376 -16.45 -3.07 38.13
N LEU A 377 -15.97 -4.12 38.76
CA LEU A 377 -16.72 -5.15 39.50
C LEU A 377 -17.29 -4.61 40.82
N THR A 378 -18.08 -3.52 40.78
CA THR A 378 -18.66 -2.93 42.01
C THR A 378 -20.17 -2.67 41.89
N SER A 379 -20.91 -3.60 41.35
CA SER A 379 -22.38 -3.51 41.45
C SER A 379 -23.10 -4.85 41.27
N MET A 380 -22.75 -5.87 42.08
CA MET A 380 -23.58 -7.04 42.28
C MET A 380 -23.49 -7.51 43.75
N VAL A 381 -23.98 -6.67 44.67
CA VAL A 381 -24.50 -7.13 45.97
C VAL A 381 -25.77 -6.30 46.23
N ARG A 382 -26.87 -6.66 45.61
CA ARG A 382 -28.19 -6.35 46.16
C ARG A 382 -28.63 -7.52 47.01
N VAL A 383 -28.40 -7.40 48.31
CA VAL A 383 -29.03 -8.24 49.33
C VAL A 383 -30.52 -7.89 49.38
N ASN A 384 -31.35 -8.85 48.97
CA ASN A 384 -32.77 -8.82 49.12
C ASN A 384 -33.11 -9.08 50.59
N ARG A 385 -33.49 -8.10 51.40
CA ARG A 385 -34.13 -8.26 52.69
C ARG A 385 -35.55 -7.75 52.59
N SER A 386 -36.45 -8.66 52.30
CA SER A 386 -37.87 -8.48 52.61
C SER A 386 -38.13 -9.20 53.94
N LEU A 387 -38.44 -8.42 55.00
CA LEU A 387 -39.06 -8.91 56.21
C LEU A 387 -40.54 -8.52 56.17
N PRO A 388 -41.44 -9.44 56.54
CA PRO A 388 -42.87 -9.12 56.59
C PRO A 388 -43.24 -8.31 57.87
N PRO A 389 -44.37 -7.62 57.87
CA PRO A 389 -44.82 -6.85 59.06
C PRO A 389 -45.63 -7.76 59.98
N GLY A 390 -45.46 -7.54 61.30
CA GLY A 390 -46.37 -8.16 62.30
C GLY A 390 -45.72 -8.45 63.64
N PHE A 391 -46.09 -7.52 64.64
CA PHE A 391 -45.96 -7.51 66.12
C PHE A 391 -44.80 -6.76 66.65
#